data_b60aa92eaec682f8b174c66b44731080
#
_entry.id   b60aa92eaec682f8b174c66b44731080
#
_cell.length_a   1.000
_cell.length_b   1.000
_cell.length_c   1.000
_cell.angle_alpha   90.00
_cell.angle_beta   90.00
_cell.angle_gamma   90.00
#
_symmetry.space_group_name_H-M   'P 1'
#
loop_
_entity.id
_entity.type
_entity.pdbx_description
1 polymer ?
#
loop_
_entity_poly.entity_id
_entity_poly.type
_entity_poly.pdbx_seq_one_letter_code
_entity_poly.pdbx_strand_id
1 'polypeptide(L)'
;MRLNRIVRLVSLYPPYVVGGNEMLTRDIVENLRERGFDVQVLTAKGRQLDDVPYVHQVFNYDLEESLEDLFQGARRLSWSDHLRHHVFDPITFRNVRRVVRQLEPDLIVADNLYMASAAPLLAVRDAPCPVVAQVADRWLLFNLFDWGMAVGPRTSLQRFLVRLVRGSIQRPIARHARLDGIVTVSDFIRDLYIQAGFEPDKLETMYLGIHDEVFQPGPAHPLHDPVRLVFIGSLWEGKGPQVVVRAMHILLQMAGLPTFHLDVFGKGPESFRRRLENEIEEAGVGDQVTFHGFVPWERLVEEMHQSDIFVFPSVWGEPFAITPLQAMGCGLPVIATRAGGTPEGFEDGETALLIPPNDAEAMASAITRVVRDESLRTCLREKGIRDARERWGFDAYVGRLLEFYRRVQERWSAAQASEE
;
A
#
# COMPACT_ATOMS: atom_id res chain seq x y z
N MET A 1 0.21 31.25 9.55
CA MET A 1 -1.07 30.78 8.96
C MET A 1 -1.58 29.59 9.77
N ARG A 2 -2.89 29.45 10.00
CA ARG A 2 -3.42 28.28 10.75
C ARG A 2 -3.82 27.21 9.76
N LEU A 3 -3.25 26.00 9.85
CA LEU A 3 -3.68 24.86 9.04
C LEU A 3 -5.12 24.47 9.44
N ASN A 4 -6.06 24.61 8.53
CA ASN A 4 -7.47 24.32 8.76
C ASN A 4 -8.07 23.53 7.58
N ARG A 5 -7.88 24.02 6.35
CA ARG A 5 -8.42 23.37 5.14
C ARG A 5 -7.35 22.62 4.37
N ILE A 6 -7.58 21.32 4.21
CA ILE A 6 -6.69 20.39 3.50
C ILE A 6 -7.40 19.85 2.29
N VAL A 7 -6.82 19.99 1.09
CA VAL A 7 -7.30 19.36 -0.13
C VAL A 7 -6.44 18.14 -0.44
N ARG A 8 -7.07 16.96 -0.62
CA ARG A 8 -6.39 15.73 -1.03
C ARG A 8 -6.73 15.39 -2.49
N LEU A 9 -5.70 15.13 -3.28
CA LEU A 9 -5.81 14.68 -4.67
C LEU A 9 -5.56 13.18 -4.69
N VAL A 10 -6.55 12.39 -5.09
CA VAL A 10 -6.48 10.91 -5.07
C VAL A 10 -7.07 10.32 -6.34
N SER A 11 -6.45 9.29 -6.90
CA SER A 11 -6.99 8.59 -8.08
C SER A 11 -8.27 7.82 -7.79
N LEU A 12 -8.27 7.11 -6.67
CA LEU A 12 -9.36 6.26 -6.20
C LEU A 12 -9.73 6.66 -4.78
N TYR A 13 -11.02 6.65 -4.49
CA TYR A 13 -11.54 6.87 -3.13
C TYR A 13 -12.63 5.84 -2.82
N PRO A 14 -12.68 5.27 -1.60
CA PRO A 14 -13.70 4.29 -1.24
C PRO A 14 -15.12 4.80 -1.50
N PRO A 15 -16.01 3.92 -2.00
CA PRO A 15 -15.92 2.46 -2.03
C PRO A 15 -15.12 1.86 -3.21
N TYR A 16 -14.49 2.67 -4.05
CA TYR A 16 -13.65 2.21 -5.17
C TYR A 16 -12.24 1.89 -4.66
N VAL A 17 -11.95 0.61 -4.46
CA VAL A 17 -10.73 0.12 -3.80
C VAL A 17 -10.03 -0.94 -4.64
N VAL A 18 -8.72 -0.78 -4.80
CA VAL A 18 -7.82 -1.77 -5.41
C VAL A 18 -6.92 -2.41 -4.35
N GLY A 19 -6.58 -1.66 -3.31
CA GLY A 19 -5.67 -2.11 -2.27
C GLY A 19 -5.83 -1.37 -0.94
N GLY A 20 -4.85 -1.52 -0.08
CA GLY A 20 -4.86 -0.89 1.25
C GLY A 20 -4.67 0.63 1.25
N ASN A 21 -4.12 1.19 0.17
CA ASN A 21 -3.82 2.62 0.11
C ASN A 21 -5.09 3.49 0.08
N GLU A 22 -6.13 3.07 -0.64
CA GLU A 22 -7.40 3.78 -0.70
C GLU A 22 -8.09 3.80 0.67
N MET A 23 -8.04 2.67 1.38
CA MET A 23 -8.58 2.56 2.74
C MET A 23 -7.81 3.46 3.71
N LEU A 24 -6.47 3.42 3.67
CA LEU A 24 -5.61 4.30 4.45
C LEU A 24 -5.92 5.78 4.20
N THR A 25 -6.11 6.16 2.93
CA THR A 25 -6.44 7.54 2.57
C THR A 25 -7.78 7.97 3.18
N ARG A 26 -8.82 7.11 3.11
CA ARG A 26 -10.11 7.38 3.75
C ARG A 26 -9.95 7.53 5.26
N ASP A 27 -9.27 6.59 5.90
CA ASP A 27 -9.10 6.58 7.35
C ASP A 27 -8.36 7.84 7.84
N ILE A 28 -7.35 8.31 7.09
CA ILE A 28 -6.69 9.60 7.36
C ILE A 28 -7.68 10.77 7.20
N VAL A 29 -8.48 10.78 6.12
CA VAL A 29 -9.46 11.84 5.88
C VAL A 29 -10.48 11.90 7.01
N GLU A 30 -11.06 10.77 7.40
CA GLU A 30 -12.05 10.68 8.47
C GLU A 30 -11.45 11.13 9.81
N ASN A 31 -10.28 10.62 10.19
CA ASN A 31 -9.59 11.01 11.41
C ASN A 31 -9.25 12.52 11.48
N LEU A 32 -8.78 13.09 10.37
CA LEU A 32 -8.54 14.54 10.31
C LEU A 32 -9.83 15.35 10.45
N ARG A 33 -10.92 14.89 9.86
CA ARG A 33 -12.24 15.53 9.97
C ARG A 33 -12.79 15.43 11.40
N GLU A 34 -12.63 14.31 12.07
CA GLU A 34 -12.97 14.13 13.49
C GLU A 34 -12.17 15.06 14.39
N ARG A 35 -10.92 15.36 14.06
CA ARG A 35 -10.08 16.37 14.72
C ARG A 35 -10.45 17.82 14.37
N GLY A 36 -11.49 18.03 13.55
CA GLY A 36 -12.04 19.36 13.21
C GLY A 36 -11.38 20.06 12.04
N PHE A 37 -10.57 19.37 11.22
CA PHE A 37 -10.05 19.91 9.96
C PHE A 37 -11.11 19.85 8.85
N ASP A 38 -11.14 20.88 8.01
CA ASP A 38 -11.92 20.89 6.77
C ASP A 38 -11.14 20.16 5.68
N VAL A 39 -11.38 18.84 5.57
CA VAL A 39 -10.71 18.01 4.56
C VAL A 39 -11.61 17.80 3.37
N GLN A 40 -11.13 18.17 2.18
CA GLN A 40 -11.81 18.03 0.90
C GLN A 40 -11.03 17.07 -0.01
N VAL A 41 -11.72 16.15 -0.67
CA VAL A 41 -11.13 15.12 -1.52
C VAL A 41 -11.46 15.42 -2.98
N LEU A 42 -10.48 15.48 -3.84
CA LEU A 42 -10.61 15.60 -5.28
C LEU A 42 -10.25 14.27 -5.95
N THR A 43 -11.19 13.66 -6.63
CA THR A 43 -11.02 12.33 -7.24
C THR A 43 -11.73 12.21 -8.59
N ALA A 44 -11.76 11.02 -9.17
CA ALA A 44 -12.47 10.71 -10.40
C ALA A 44 -13.97 10.50 -10.18
N LYS A 45 -14.71 10.31 -11.27
CA LYS A 45 -16.16 10.14 -11.25
C LYS A 45 -16.53 8.75 -10.76
N GLY A 46 -17.49 8.66 -9.85
CA GLY A 46 -18.02 7.40 -9.35
C GLY A 46 -19.40 7.62 -8.74
N ARG A 47 -20.42 6.89 -9.18
CA ARG A 47 -21.81 7.09 -8.76
C ARG A 47 -22.02 6.98 -7.25
N GLN A 48 -21.27 6.12 -6.59
CA GLN A 48 -21.38 5.94 -5.14
C GLN A 48 -20.71 7.07 -4.32
N LEU A 49 -20.12 8.06 -5.00
CA LEU A 49 -19.52 9.26 -4.38
C LEU A 49 -20.41 10.51 -4.50
N ASP A 50 -21.55 10.43 -5.20
CA ASP A 50 -22.42 11.59 -5.46
C ASP A 50 -22.96 12.22 -4.17
N ASP A 51 -23.22 11.42 -3.14
CA ASP A 51 -23.79 11.87 -1.87
C ASP A 51 -22.74 12.18 -0.77
N VAL A 52 -21.44 12.14 -1.10
CA VAL A 52 -20.36 12.44 -0.12
C VAL A 52 -19.96 13.92 -0.21
N PRO A 53 -20.37 14.78 0.73
CA PRO A 53 -20.34 16.24 0.57
C PRO A 53 -18.94 16.85 0.49
N TYR A 54 -17.91 16.14 0.96
CA TYR A 54 -16.52 16.59 0.92
C TYR A 54 -15.71 15.94 -0.23
N VAL A 55 -16.37 15.19 -1.11
CA VAL A 55 -15.74 14.56 -2.26
C VAL A 55 -16.15 15.28 -3.55
N HIS A 56 -15.17 15.77 -4.28
CA HIS A 56 -15.33 16.48 -5.54
C HIS A 56 -14.84 15.62 -6.69
N GLN A 57 -15.76 15.26 -7.58
CA GLN A 57 -15.48 14.41 -8.75
C GLN A 57 -14.98 15.26 -9.92
N VAL A 58 -13.68 15.53 -9.93
CA VAL A 58 -13.06 16.50 -10.87
C VAL A 58 -12.16 15.87 -11.91
N PHE A 59 -11.69 14.64 -11.71
CA PHE A 59 -10.88 13.93 -12.70
C PHE A 59 -11.79 13.39 -13.81
N ASN A 60 -11.31 13.46 -15.03
CA ASN A 60 -12.14 13.17 -16.22
C ASN A 60 -12.05 11.71 -16.65
N TYR A 61 -12.26 10.79 -15.71
CA TYR A 61 -12.45 9.36 -15.97
C TYR A 61 -13.46 8.78 -14.98
N ASP A 62 -14.02 7.63 -15.34
CA ASP A 62 -15.02 6.93 -14.56
C ASP A 62 -14.38 5.78 -13.76
N LEU A 63 -14.72 5.68 -12.48
CA LEU A 63 -14.11 4.69 -11.56
C LEU A 63 -14.66 3.30 -11.80
N GLU A 64 -15.96 3.16 -12.10
CA GLU A 64 -16.58 1.88 -12.40
C GLU A 64 -15.94 1.25 -13.64
N GLU A 65 -15.85 2.02 -14.74
CA GLU A 65 -15.22 1.55 -15.98
C GLU A 65 -13.74 1.23 -15.79
N SER A 66 -13.01 2.07 -15.05
CA SER A 66 -11.58 1.92 -14.83
C SER A 66 -11.24 0.70 -13.99
N LEU A 67 -12.04 0.39 -12.96
CA LEU A 67 -11.86 -0.82 -12.14
C LEU A 67 -12.27 -2.07 -12.90
N GLU A 68 -13.34 -2.02 -13.71
CA GLU A 68 -13.74 -3.13 -14.55
C GLU A 68 -12.64 -3.49 -15.56
N ASP A 69 -12.04 -2.49 -16.20
CA ASP A 69 -10.91 -2.68 -17.11
C ASP A 69 -9.67 -3.26 -16.39
N LEU A 70 -9.42 -2.86 -15.15
CA LEU A 70 -8.30 -3.35 -14.35
C LEU A 70 -8.45 -4.83 -13.98
N PHE A 71 -9.67 -5.25 -13.60
CA PHE A 71 -9.91 -6.61 -13.13
C PHE A 71 -10.23 -7.61 -14.24
N GLN A 72 -10.80 -7.16 -15.35
CA GLN A 72 -11.21 -8.04 -16.47
C GLN A 72 -10.19 -8.12 -17.61
N GLY A 73 -9.15 -7.30 -17.58
CA GLY A 73 -8.16 -7.20 -18.64
C GLY A 73 -8.57 -6.18 -19.70
N ALA A 74 -7.79 -5.14 -19.80
CA ALA A 74 -8.00 -3.88 -20.46
C ALA A 74 -8.84 -3.91 -21.74
N ARG A 75 -9.92 -3.11 -21.78
CA ARG A 75 -10.43 -2.54 -23.01
C ARG A 75 -9.26 -2.01 -23.83
N ARG A 76 -9.31 -2.18 -25.14
CA ARG A 76 -8.37 -1.52 -26.06
C ARG A 76 -8.65 -0.01 -26.03
N LEU A 77 -8.03 0.70 -25.08
CA LEU A 77 -8.07 2.16 -25.08
C LEU A 77 -7.60 2.67 -26.45
N SER A 78 -8.31 3.64 -27.01
CA SER A 78 -7.81 4.35 -28.18
C SER A 78 -6.49 5.05 -27.82
N TRP A 79 -5.66 5.33 -28.83
CA TRP A 79 -4.40 6.07 -28.61
C TRP A 79 -4.65 7.44 -27.93
N SER A 80 -5.74 8.12 -28.26
CA SER A 80 -6.12 9.39 -27.66
C SER A 80 -6.49 9.24 -26.18
N ASP A 81 -7.19 8.16 -25.82
CA ASP A 81 -7.56 7.89 -24.43
C ASP A 81 -6.34 7.49 -23.61
N HIS A 82 -5.46 6.69 -24.20
CA HIS A 82 -4.19 6.34 -23.57
C HIS A 82 -3.33 7.58 -23.27
N LEU A 83 -3.22 8.53 -24.19
CA LEU A 83 -2.51 9.80 -23.97
C LEU A 83 -3.18 10.66 -22.88
N ARG A 84 -4.51 10.75 -22.88
CA ARG A 84 -5.25 11.50 -21.85
C ARG A 84 -5.08 10.89 -20.47
N HIS A 85 -5.25 9.58 -20.35
CA HIS A 85 -5.15 8.89 -19.05
C HIS A 85 -3.74 8.84 -18.51
N HIS A 86 -2.71 8.77 -19.36
CA HIS A 86 -1.35 8.51 -18.93
C HIS A 86 -0.36 9.68 -19.10
N VAL A 87 -0.65 10.67 -19.93
CA VAL A 87 0.26 11.79 -20.16
C VAL A 87 -0.29 13.09 -19.59
N PHE A 88 -1.38 13.60 -20.17
CA PHE A 88 -1.97 14.86 -19.74
C PHE A 88 -3.43 14.96 -20.14
N ASP A 89 -4.32 15.20 -19.18
CA ASP A 89 -5.73 15.48 -19.40
C ASP A 89 -6.05 16.96 -19.13
N PRO A 90 -6.32 17.75 -20.19
CA PRO A 90 -6.62 19.16 -20.03
C PRO A 90 -7.95 19.45 -19.31
N ILE A 91 -8.89 18.49 -19.30
CA ILE A 91 -10.17 18.64 -18.59
C ILE A 91 -9.92 18.50 -17.10
N THR A 92 -9.24 17.44 -16.67
CA THR A 92 -8.80 17.25 -15.27
C THR A 92 -8.00 18.46 -14.80
N PHE A 93 -7.02 18.92 -15.58
CA PHE A 93 -6.23 20.11 -15.24
C PHE A 93 -7.09 21.35 -14.94
N ARG A 94 -8.05 21.67 -15.82
CA ARG A 94 -8.95 22.83 -15.64
C ARG A 94 -9.86 22.65 -14.43
N ASN A 95 -10.41 21.47 -14.26
CA ASN A 95 -11.35 21.17 -13.18
C ASN A 95 -10.65 21.26 -11.81
N VAL A 96 -9.50 20.61 -11.65
CA VAL A 96 -8.70 20.67 -10.41
C VAL A 96 -8.34 22.11 -10.09
N ARG A 97 -7.77 22.85 -11.08
CA ARG A 97 -7.37 24.25 -10.88
C ARG A 97 -8.54 25.15 -10.47
N ARG A 98 -9.73 24.93 -11.04
CA ARG A 98 -10.94 25.67 -10.69
C ARG A 98 -11.39 25.37 -9.27
N VAL A 99 -11.51 24.11 -8.90
CA VAL A 99 -12.00 23.70 -7.58
C VAL A 99 -11.03 24.06 -6.48
N VAL A 100 -9.72 23.89 -6.69
CA VAL A 100 -8.69 24.32 -5.74
C VAL A 100 -8.76 25.82 -5.46
N ARG A 101 -8.96 26.64 -6.50
CA ARG A 101 -9.16 28.10 -6.32
C ARG A 101 -10.44 28.46 -5.55
N GLN A 102 -11.52 27.68 -5.72
CA GLN A 102 -12.76 27.89 -4.98
C GLN A 102 -12.68 27.47 -3.52
N LEU A 103 -11.91 26.42 -3.26
CA LEU A 103 -11.73 25.87 -1.92
C LEU A 103 -10.72 26.66 -1.06
N GLU A 104 -9.79 27.40 -1.66
CA GLU A 104 -8.75 28.17 -0.98
C GLU A 104 -8.05 27.36 0.14
N PRO A 105 -7.39 26.23 -0.20
CA PRO A 105 -6.79 25.35 0.80
C PRO A 105 -5.56 25.98 1.46
N ASP A 106 -5.32 25.59 2.72
CA ASP A 106 -4.07 25.90 3.45
C ASP A 106 -2.95 24.91 3.12
N LEU A 107 -3.33 23.72 2.61
CA LEU A 107 -2.42 22.64 2.21
C LEU A 107 -3.07 21.77 1.13
N ILE A 108 -2.28 21.36 0.16
CA ILE A 108 -2.67 20.33 -0.81
C ILE A 108 -1.81 19.08 -0.58
N VAL A 109 -2.45 17.92 -0.49
CA VAL A 109 -1.79 16.61 -0.37
C VAL A 109 -2.12 15.79 -1.60
N ALA A 110 -1.11 15.39 -2.35
CA ALA A 110 -1.23 14.46 -3.46
C ALA A 110 -0.93 13.04 -2.96
N ASP A 111 -1.95 12.21 -2.94
CA ASP A 111 -1.82 10.78 -2.70
C ASP A 111 -1.75 10.05 -4.04
N ASN A 112 -1.65 8.73 -4.00
CA ASN A 112 -1.57 7.86 -5.16
C ASN A 112 -2.39 8.36 -6.38
N LEU A 113 -1.73 9.06 -7.29
CA LEU A 113 -2.31 9.57 -8.54
C LEU A 113 -2.08 8.61 -9.72
N TYR A 114 -2.01 7.34 -9.46
CA TYR A 114 -1.60 6.29 -10.37
C TYR A 114 -2.44 6.21 -11.66
N MET A 115 -3.75 6.42 -11.56
CA MET A 115 -4.67 6.39 -12.70
C MET A 115 -4.94 7.79 -13.27
N ALA A 116 -4.53 8.84 -12.59
CA ALA A 116 -4.61 10.20 -13.08
C ALA A 116 -3.30 10.58 -13.81
N SER A 117 -3.39 11.25 -14.95
CA SER A 117 -2.22 11.80 -15.63
C SER A 117 -1.47 12.81 -14.75
N ALA A 118 -0.40 13.43 -15.27
CA ALA A 118 0.27 14.53 -14.57
C ALA A 118 -0.60 15.78 -14.33
N ALA A 119 -1.78 15.81 -14.92
CA ALA A 119 -2.68 16.98 -14.90
C ALA A 119 -3.05 17.47 -13.48
N PRO A 120 -3.39 16.63 -12.48
CA PRO A 120 -3.68 17.09 -11.13
C PRO A 120 -2.50 17.81 -10.48
N LEU A 121 -1.28 17.25 -10.57
CA LEU A 121 -0.07 17.86 -10.01
C LEU A 121 0.29 19.18 -10.68
N LEU A 122 0.19 19.23 -12.00
CA LEU A 122 0.47 20.45 -12.75
C LEU A 122 -0.58 21.55 -12.50
N ALA A 123 -1.83 21.15 -12.23
CA ALA A 123 -2.92 22.10 -11.93
C ALA A 123 -2.70 22.85 -10.61
N VAL A 124 -1.98 22.24 -9.66
CA VAL A 124 -1.71 22.83 -8.33
C VAL A 124 -0.33 23.45 -8.22
N ARG A 125 0.45 23.46 -9.28
CA ARG A 125 1.81 24.03 -9.28
C ARG A 125 1.88 25.47 -8.76
N ASP A 126 0.93 26.31 -9.20
CA ASP A 126 0.85 27.72 -8.86
C ASP A 126 -0.17 28.00 -7.73
N ALA A 127 -0.50 26.99 -6.91
CA ALA A 127 -1.41 27.17 -5.78
C ALA A 127 -0.77 28.08 -4.71
N PRO A 128 -1.56 28.95 -4.05
CA PRO A 128 -1.07 29.88 -3.03
C PRO A 128 -0.87 29.20 -1.65
N CYS A 129 -0.62 27.91 -1.63
CA CYS A 129 -0.37 27.10 -0.45
C CYS A 129 0.63 25.99 -0.77
N PRO A 130 1.27 25.36 0.22
CA PRO A 130 2.21 24.27 -0.02
C PRO A 130 1.53 23.02 -0.59
N VAL A 131 2.30 22.27 -1.37
CA VAL A 131 1.91 21.00 -1.98
C VAL A 131 2.82 19.89 -1.45
N VAL A 132 2.21 18.87 -0.82
CA VAL A 132 2.89 17.70 -0.28
C VAL A 132 2.50 16.47 -1.08
N ALA A 133 3.43 15.56 -1.33
CA ALA A 133 3.12 14.23 -1.81
C ALA A 133 3.21 13.22 -0.67
N GLN A 134 2.20 12.34 -0.57
CA GLN A 134 2.23 11.17 0.31
C GLN A 134 2.41 9.94 -0.58
N VAL A 135 3.55 9.25 -0.43
CA VAL A 135 3.94 8.16 -1.32
C VAL A 135 4.00 6.85 -0.57
N ALA A 136 2.95 6.05 -0.75
CA ALA A 136 2.83 4.71 -0.20
C ALA A 136 3.43 3.63 -1.13
N ASP A 137 3.90 4.03 -2.31
CA ASP A 137 4.53 3.15 -3.30
C ASP A 137 5.43 3.95 -4.26
N ARG A 138 5.61 3.50 -5.49
CA ARG A 138 6.45 4.12 -6.51
C ARG A 138 5.70 5.03 -7.47
N TRP A 139 4.49 5.49 -7.16
CA TRP A 139 3.60 6.14 -8.13
C TRP A 139 4.17 7.42 -8.77
N LEU A 140 4.99 8.21 -8.07
CA LEU A 140 5.72 9.35 -8.66
C LEU A 140 6.95 8.92 -9.48
N LEU A 141 7.48 7.71 -9.25
CA LEU A 141 8.61 7.15 -9.99
C LEU A 141 8.14 6.40 -11.23
N PHE A 142 6.96 5.77 -11.13
CA PHE A 142 6.35 5.18 -12.30
C PHE A 142 5.93 6.29 -13.22
N ASN A 143 6.55 6.22 -14.35
CA ASN A 143 6.02 6.96 -15.44
C ASN A 143 4.66 6.47 -15.78
N LEU A 144 3.85 7.41 -16.17
CA LEU A 144 2.59 7.28 -16.88
C LEU A 144 2.55 6.17 -17.96
N PHE A 145 3.70 5.60 -18.31
CA PHE A 145 3.84 4.51 -19.28
C PHE A 145 3.95 3.10 -18.66
N ASP A 146 4.28 2.95 -17.39
CA ASP A 146 4.48 1.61 -16.80
C ASP A 146 3.16 0.87 -16.57
N TRP A 147 2.05 1.58 -16.39
CA TRP A 147 0.70 1.00 -16.39
C TRP A 147 0.24 0.57 -17.79
N GLY A 148 0.56 1.32 -18.81
CA GLY A 148 0.35 0.91 -20.19
C GLY A 148 1.14 -0.32 -20.60
N MET A 149 2.10 -0.77 -19.79
CA MET A 149 2.91 -1.98 -20.04
C MET A 149 2.21 -3.27 -19.63
N ALA A 150 1.19 -3.25 -18.76
CA ALA A 150 0.29 -4.40 -18.58
C ALA A 150 -0.48 -4.70 -19.88
N VAL A 151 -0.62 -3.69 -20.76
CA VAL A 151 -1.17 -3.78 -22.13
C VAL A 151 -0.07 -3.52 -23.17
N GLY A 152 1.07 -4.15 -23.02
CA GLY A 152 2.33 -3.85 -23.71
C GLY A 152 2.26 -3.59 -25.20
N PRO A 153 3.16 -2.74 -25.73
CA PRO A 153 3.27 -2.48 -27.17
C PRO A 153 3.57 -3.81 -27.91
N ARG A 154 2.67 -4.20 -28.80
CA ARG A 154 2.76 -5.47 -29.55
C ARG A 154 3.80 -5.44 -30.66
N THR A 155 4.24 -4.26 -31.10
CA THR A 155 5.21 -4.13 -32.20
C THR A 155 6.55 -3.54 -31.73
N SER A 156 7.64 -3.89 -32.43
CA SER A 156 8.99 -3.35 -32.14
C SER A 156 9.05 -1.83 -32.27
N LEU A 157 8.29 -1.25 -33.19
CA LEU A 157 8.20 0.20 -33.41
C LEU A 157 7.50 0.89 -32.22
N GLN A 158 6.41 0.32 -31.71
CA GLN A 158 5.73 0.85 -30.52
C GLN A 158 6.63 0.80 -29.29
N ARG A 159 7.40 -0.29 -29.11
CA ARG A 159 8.40 -0.40 -28.03
C ARG A 159 9.50 0.64 -28.15
N PHE A 160 9.96 0.91 -29.36
CA PHE A 160 10.95 1.95 -29.62
C PHE A 160 10.41 3.36 -29.34
N LEU A 161 9.19 3.68 -29.82
CA LEU A 161 8.53 4.97 -29.58
C LEU A 161 8.24 5.18 -28.08
N VAL A 162 7.74 4.16 -27.37
CA VAL A 162 7.55 4.20 -25.91
C VAL A 162 8.88 4.46 -25.21
N ARG A 163 9.97 3.83 -25.64
CA ARG A 163 11.30 4.02 -25.04
C ARG A 163 11.86 5.42 -25.28
N LEU A 164 11.60 5.99 -26.46
CA LEU A 164 12.01 7.36 -26.81
C LEU A 164 11.24 8.41 -26.02
N VAL A 165 9.92 8.25 -25.93
CA VAL A 165 9.02 9.11 -25.15
C VAL A 165 9.30 8.97 -23.66
N ARG A 166 9.57 7.75 -23.18
CA ARG A 166 9.96 7.44 -21.80
C ARG A 166 11.20 8.22 -21.36
N GLY A 167 12.23 8.33 -22.23
CA GLY A 167 13.44 9.08 -21.92
C GLY A 167 13.26 10.60 -21.91
N SER A 168 12.31 11.11 -22.72
CA SER A 168 12.13 12.55 -22.97
C SER A 168 11.07 13.21 -22.08
N ILE A 169 10.00 12.51 -21.72
CA ILE A 169 8.85 13.10 -21.00
C ILE A 169 8.91 12.85 -19.48
N GLN A 170 9.59 11.82 -19.00
CA GLN A 170 9.62 11.48 -17.57
C GLN A 170 10.31 12.51 -16.68
N ARG A 171 11.50 12.93 -17.07
CA ARG A 171 12.29 13.92 -16.31
C ARG A 171 11.64 15.31 -16.26
N PRO A 172 10.99 15.83 -17.32
CA PRO A 172 10.38 17.15 -17.28
C PRO A 172 9.19 17.27 -16.33
N ILE A 173 8.28 16.26 -16.25
CA ILE A 173 7.05 16.36 -15.48
C ILE A 173 7.33 16.34 -13.97
N ALA A 174 8.16 15.42 -13.51
CA ALA A 174 8.57 15.38 -12.10
C ALA A 174 9.35 16.65 -11.69
N ARG A 175 10.11 17.27 -12.61
CA ARG A 175 10.80 18.56 -12.40
C ARG A 175 9.86 19.77 -12.41
N HIS A 176 8.69 19.65 -13.04
CA HIS A 176 7.72 20.73 -13.14
C HIS A 176 6.63 20.66 -12.09
N ALA A 177 6.46 19.52 -11.41
CA ALA A 177 5.61 19.44 -10.23
C ALA A 177 6.28 20.17 -9.07
N ARG A 178 5.59 21.14 -8.50
CA ARG A 178 6.05 21.75 -7.23
C ARG A 178 5.65 20.81 -6.10
N LEU A 179 6.64 20.32 -5.36
CA LEU A 179 6.45 19.57 -4.13
C LEU A 179 7.29 20.23 -3.04
N ASP A 180 6.62 20.70 -2.00
CA ASP A 180 7.22 21.41 -0.88
C ASP A 180 7.60 20.46 0.25
N GLY A 181 7.10 19.19 0.19
CA GLY A 181 7.45 18.08 1.06
C GLY A 181 6.95 16.75 0.50
N ILE A 182 7.61 15.67 0.87
CA ILE A 182 7.25 14.30 0.46
C ILE A 182 7.32 13.39 1.68
N VAL A 183 6.23 12.72 1.99
CA VAL A 183 6.17 11.67 3.01
C VAL A 183 6.29 10.31 2.32
N THR A 184 7.24 9.49 2.77
CA THR A 184 7.44 8.11 2.31
C THR A 184 7.10 7.13 3.42
N VAL A 185 6.53 5.97 3.06
CA VAL A 185 6.07 4.97 4.05
C VAL A 185 7.21 4.12 4.64
N SER A 186 8.42 4.22 4.09
CA SER A 186 9.61 3.50 4.52
C SER A 186 10.89 4.17 4.03
N ASP A 187 12.01 3.87 4.65
CA ASP A 187 13.34 4.28 4.17
C ASP A 187 13.65 3.62 2.83
N PHE A 188 13.19 2.39 2.61
CA PHE A 188 13.28 1.72 1.32
C PHE A 188 12.65 2.56 0.19
N ILE A 189 11.45 3.10 0.39
CA ILE A 189 10.79 3.98 -0.58
C ILE A 189 11.52 5.31 -0.68
N ARG A 190 11.91 5.92 0.44
CA ARG A 190 12.68 7.16 0.46
C ARG A 190 13.95 7.06 -0.37
N ASP A 191 14.72 5.99 -0.21
CA ASP A 191 15.96 5.78 -0.93
C ASP A 191 15.74 5.63 -2.45
N LEU A 192 14.65 4.99 -2.86
CA LEU A 192 14.27 4.92 -4.27
C LEU A 192 13.97 6.31 -4.86
N TYR A 193 13.34 7.19 -4.09
CA TYR A 193 13.06 8.57 -4.51
C TYR A 193 14.34 9.41 -4.56
N ILE A 194 15.24 9.28 -3.60
CA ILE A 194 16.57 9.93 -3.62
C ILE A 194 17.37 9.47 -4.84
N GLN A 195 17.42 8.16 -5.13
CA GLN A 195 18.09 7.62 -6.31
C GLN A 195 17.47 8.12 -7.63
N ALA A 196 16.17 8.42 -7.62
CA ALA A 196 15.47 9.02 -8.76
C ALA A 196 15.72 10.54 -8.90
N GLY A 197 16.45 11.16 -7.97
CA GLY A 197 16.88 12.56 -8.03
C GLY A 197 15.93 13.54 -7.31
N PHE A 198 15.10 13.07 -6.38
CA PHE A 198 14.36 13.94 -5.48
C PHE A 198 15.29 14.48 -4.37
N GLU A 199 15.02 15.70 -3.93
CA GLU A 199 15.83 16.39 -2.91
C GLU A 199 15.64 15.72 -1.54
N PRO A 200 16.73 15.21 -0.89
CA PRO A 200 16.61 14.46 0.37
C PRO A 200 15.99 15.25 1.52
N ASP A 201 16.17 16.56 1.56
CA ASP A 201 15.67 17.48 2.59
C ASP A 201 14.14 17.71 2.51
N LYS A 202 13.53 17.36 1.37
CA LYS A 202 12.08 17.37 1.19
C LYS A 202 11.42 16.04 1.54
N LEU A 203 12.19 14.96 1.71
CA LEU A 203 11.71 13.60 1.97
C LEU A 203 11.78 13.27 3.46
N GLU A 204 10.66 12.82 4.02
CA GLU A 204 10.58 12.33 5.39
C GLU A 204 9.94 10.95 5.40
N THR A 205 10.62 9.99 6.05
CA THR A 205 10.05 8.66 6.27
C THR A 205 9.05 8.72 7.41
N MET A 206 7.86 8.22 7.15
CA MET A 206 6.80 8.12 8.14
C MET A 206 6.08 6.79 7.99
N TYR A 207 6.47 5.85 8.83
CA TYR A 207 5.88 4.52 8.84
C TYR A 207 4.39 4.57 9.13
N LEU A 208 3.64 3.70 8.45
CA LEU A 208 2.19 3.61 8.59
C LEU A 208 1.78 3.16 9.99
N GLY A 209 0.61 3.61 10.41
CA GLY A 209 -0.05 3.14 11.63
C GLY A 209 -1.07 2.05 11.36
N ILE A 210 -1.38 1.26 12.38
CA ILE A 210 -2.49 0.31 12.41
C ILE A 210 -3.56 0.83 13.37
N HIS A 211 -4.82 0.47 13.13
CA HIS A 211 -5.92 0.71 14.05
C HIS A 211 -5.77 -0.21 15.28
N ASP A 212 -5.00 0.25 16.25
CA ASP A 212 -4.64 -0.53 17.43
C ASP A 212 -5.83 -0.78 18.37
N GLU A 213 -6.90 0.00 18.25
CA GLU A 213 -8.20 -0.26 18.89
C GLU A 213 -8.95 -1.47 18.26
N VAL A 214 -8.61 -1.80 17.02
CA VAL A 214 -9.21 -2.90 16.25
C VAL A 214 -8.36 -4.16 16.34
N PHE A 215 -7.06 -4.03 16.01
CA PHE A 215 -6.11 -5.13 16.01
C PHE A 215 -5.56 -5.38 17.42
N GLN A 216 -6.48 -5.72 18.34
CA GLN A 216 -6.17 -6.06 19.73
C GLN A 216 -5.72 -7.52 19.87
N PRO A 217 -4.87 -7.84 20.85
CA PRO A 217 -4.45 -9.23 21.07
C PRO A 217 -5.63 -10.11 21.47
N GLY A 218 -5.79 -11.23 20.77
CA GLY A 218 -6.66 -12.30 21.17
C GLY A 218 -6.17 -13.04 22.43
N PRO A 219 -6.96 -13.98 22.97
CA PRO A 219 -6.52 -14.83 24.06
C PRO A 219 -5.30 -15.68 23.63
N ALA A 220 -4.37 -15.90 24.55
CA ALA A 220 -3.30 -16.87 24.31
C ALA A 220 -3.89 -18.29 24.35
N HIS A 221 -3.49 -19.12 23.41
CA HIS A 221 -3.93 -20.53 23.32
C HIS A 221 -2.73 -21.44 22.97
N PRO A 222 -2.79 -22.72 23.32
CA PRO A 222 -1.88 -23.71 22.79
C PRO A 222 -1.96 -23.77 21.26
N LEU A 223 -0.92 -24.28 20.62
CA LEU A 223 -0.98 -24.52 19.16
C LEU A 223 -2.14 -25.49 18.85
N HIS A 224 -2.83 -25.18 17.75
CA HIS A 224 -3.88 -26.07 17.23
C HIS A 224 -3.27 -27.36 16.66
N ASP A 225 -4.08 -28.36 16.48
CA ASP A 225 -3.77 -29.57 15.71
C ASP A 225 -4.91 -29.81 14.69
N PRO A 226 -4.66 -29.51 13.43
CA PRO A 226 -3.42 -29.01 12.78
C PRO A 226 -3.04 -27.60 13.21
N VAL A 227 -1.71 -27.28 13.15
CA VAL A 227 -1.20 -25.92 13.36
C VAL A 227 -1.70 -25.02 12.24
N ARG A 228 -2.35 -23.91 12.59
CA ARG A 228 -2.99 -22.98 11.66
C ARG A 228 -2.04 -21.85 11.24
N LEU A 229 -1.63 -21.89 9.97
CA LEU A 229 -0.91 -20.82 9.31
C LEU A 229 -1.91 -19.90 8.63
N VAL A 230 -1.72 -18.58 8.70
CA VAL A 230 -2.58 -17.62 8.01
C VAL A 230 -1.77 -16.71 7.08
N PHE A 231 -2.23 -16.59 5.84
CA PHE A 231 -1.77 -15.61 4.84
C PHE A 231 -2.90 -14.65 4.51
N ILE A 232 -2.62 -13.35 4.57
CA ILE A 232 -3.58 -12.29 4.21
C ILE A 232 -2.91 -11.34 3.21
N GLY A 233 -3.44 -11.26 2.00
CA GLY A 233 -2.92 -10.38 0.96
C GLY A 233 -3.48 -10.64 -0.43
N SER A 234 -3.19 -9.77 -1.37
CA SER A 234 -3.55 -9.97 -2.78
C SER A 234 -2.86 -11.22 -3.33
N LEU A 235 -3.61 -12.03 -4.08
CA LEU A 235 -3.10 -13.27 -4.65
C LEU A 235 -2.41 -13.00 -5.99
N TRP A 236 -1.11 -12.81 -5.94
CA TRP A 236 -0.23 -12.75 -7.11
C TRP A 236 1.19 -13.16 -6.72
N GLU A 237 2.00 -13.47 -7.71
CA GLU A 237 3.33 -14.07 -7.52
C GLU A 237 4.23 -13.27 -6.58
N GLY A 238 4.17 -11.93 -6.63
CA GLY A 238 4.98 -11.06 -5.78
C GLY A 238 4.64 -11.14 -4.30
N LYS A 239 3.40 -11.49 -3.92
CA LYS A 239 3.03 -11.70 -2.51
C LYS A 239 3.47 -13.06 -1.95
N GLY A 240 3.93 -13.97 -2.81
CA GLY A 240 4.67 -15.16 -2.44
C GLY A 240 3.90 -16.31 -1.80
N PRO A 241 2.56 -16.46 -1.89
CA PRO A 241 1.87 -17.61 -1.25
C PRO A 241 2.41 -18.97 -1.72
N GLN A 242 2.95 -19.06 -2.94
CA GLN A 242 3.63 -20.24 -3.47
C GLN A 242 4.87 -20.63 -2.64
N VAL A 243 5.52 -19.70 -1.95
CA VAL A 243 6.67 -20.01 -1.08
C VAL A 243 6.20 -20.77 0.16
N VAL A 244 5.03 -20.42 0.71
CA VAL A 244 4.44 -21.14 1.86
C VAL A 244 4.02 -22.55 1.43
N VAL A 245 3.41 -22.70 0.26
CA VAL A 245 3.04 -24.03 -0.28
C VAL A 245 4.26 -24.95 -0.40
N ARG A 246 5.37 -24.44 -0.95
CA ARG A 246 6.63 -25.19 -1.02
C ARG A 246 7.22 -25.49 0.37
N ALA A 247 7.11 -24.56 1.30
CA ALA A 247 7.52 -24.79 2.69
C ALA A 247 6.67 -25.88 3.37
N MET A 248 5.37 -25.92 3.14
CA MET A 248 4.49 -26.98 3.65
C MET A 248 4.86 -28.35 3.10
N HIS A 249 5.23 -28.43 1.81
CA HIS A 249 5.76 -29.69 1.23
C HIS A 249 7.02 -30.17 1.97
N ILE A 250 7.95 -29.27 2.33
CA ILE A 250 9.13 -29.61 3.11
C ILE A 250 8.73 -30.09 4.51
N LEU A 251 7.80 -29.37 5.17
CA LEU A 251 7.32 -29.72 6.52
C LEU A 251 6.68 -31.10 6.59
N LEU A 252 5.95 -31.53 5.56
CA LEU A 252 5.36 -32.87 5.45
C LEU A 252 6.39 -33.99 5.55
N GLN A 253 7.62 -33.74 5.12
CA GLN A 253 8.70 -34.74 5.12
C GLN A 253 9.51 -34.74 6.42
N MET A 254 9.24 -33.81 7.34
CA MET A 254 9.95 -33.67 8.60
C MET A 254 9.27 -34.49 9.71
N ALA A 255 9.96 -35.48 10.23
CA ALA A 255 9.45 -36.30 11.33
C ALA A 255 9.29 -35.52 12.64
N GLY A 256 8.24 -35.83 13.40
CA GLY A 256 8.01 -35.27 14.74
C GLY A 256 7.50 -33.82 14.73
N LEU A 257 6.89 -33.37 13.64
CA LEU A 257 6.11 -32.14 13.56
C LEU A 257 4.61 -32.48 13.54
N PRO A 258 3.75 -31.59 14.05
CA PRO A 258 2.30 -31.68 13.85
C PRO A 258 1.93 -31.50 12.36
N THR A 259 0.70 -31.77 12.01
CA THR A 259 0.14 -31.38 10.71
C THR A 259 -0.09 -29.86 10.66
N PHE A 260 -0.13 -29.30 9.44
CA PHE A 260 -0.30 -27.88 9.21
C PHE A 260 -1.54 -27.62 8.36
N HIS A 261 -2.20 -26.49 8.57
CA HIS A 261 -3.25 -25.98 7.71
C HIS A 261 -2.98 -24.52 7.35
N LEU A 262 -3.09 -24.17 6.07
CA LEU A 262 -2.90 -22.81 5.58
C LEU A 262 -4.24 -22.19 5.18
N ASP A 263 -4.64 -21.16 5.90
CA ASP A 263 -5.78 -20.31 5.56
C ASP A 263 -5.32 -19.13 4.71
N VAL A 264 -5.88 -18.99 3.50
CA VAL A 264 -5.49 -17.98 2.51
C VAL A 264 -6.62 -16.98 2.30
N PHE A 265 -6.40 -15.74 2.75
CA PHE A 265 -7.36 -14.63 2.60
C PHE A 265 -6.86 -13.63 1.56
N GLY A 266 -7.70 -13.33 0.58
CA GLY A 266 -7.45 -12.37 -0.48
C GLY A 266 -7.94 -12.83 -1.84
N LYS A 267 -7.83 -11.93 -2.80
CA LYS A 267 -8.21 -12.17 -4.21
C LYS A 267 -7.06 -11.79 -5.13
N GLY A 268 -7.08 -12.30 -6.34
CA GLY A 268 -6.12 -12.00 -7.38
C GLY A 268 -6.57 -12.54 -8.75
N PRO A 269 -5.71 -12.41 -9.77
CA PRO A 269 -6.02 -12.92 -11.10
C PRO A 269 -6.26 -14.42 -11.08
N GLU A 270 -7.33 -14.86 -11.75
CA GLU A 270 -7.70 -16.27 -11.85
C GLU A 270 -6.58 -17.15 -12.44
N SER A 271 -5.80 -16.59 -13.36
CA SER A 271 -4.64 -17.27 -13.93
C SER A 271 -3.54 -17.59 -12.91
N PHE A 272 -3.34 -16.71 -11.92
CA PHE A 272 -2.39 -16.98 -10.84
C PHE A 272 -2.98 -17.98 -9.84
N ARG A 273 -4.26 -17.83 -9.51
CA ARG A 273 -4.95 -18.75 -8.61
C ARG A 273 -4.86 -20.20 -9.09
N ARG A 274 -5.17 -20.44 -10.37
CA ARG A 274 -5.05 -21.79 -10.96
C ARG A 274 -3.62 -22.33 -10.91
N ARG A 275 -2.61 -21.51 -11.16
CA ARG A 275 -1.21 -21.94 -11.01
C ARG A 275 -0.89 -22.34 -9.58
N LEU A 276 -1.35 -21.58 -8.62
CA LEU A 276 -1.14 -21.87 -7.20
C LEU A 276 -1.87 -23.15 -6.78
N GLU A 277 -3.09 -23.39 -7.26
CA GLU A 277 -3.83 -24.63 -7.05
C GLU A 277 -3.08 -25.85 -7.61
N ASN A 278 -2.49 -25.73 -8.80
CA ASN A 278 -1.65 -26.79 -9.37
C ASN A 278 -0.38 -27.04 -8.52
N GLU A 279 0.30 -25.98 -8.05
CA GLU A 279 1.45 -26.13 -7.15
C GLU A 279 1.06 -26.81 -5.82
N ILE A 280 -0.13 -26.54 -5.28
CA ILE A 280 -0.68 -27.18 -4.07
C ILE A 280 -0.89 -28.68 -4.29
N GLU A 281 -1.47 -29.08 -5.42
CA GLU A 281 -1.67 -30.50 -5.78
C GLU A 281 -0.33 -31.20 -5.98
N GLU A 282 0.60 -30.60 -6.75
CA GLU A 282 1.95 -31.14 -6.98
C GLU A 282 2.75 -31.28 -5.68
N ALA A 283 2.57 -30.36 -4.74
CA ALA A 283 3.20 -30.40 -3.42
C ALA A 283 2.58 -31.45 -2.48
N GLY A 284 1.40 -32.01 -2.83
CA GLY A 284 0.69 -32.97 -1.99
C GLY A 284 0.08 -32.38 -0.72
N VAL A 285 -0.30 -31.09 -0.75
CA VAL A 285 -0.87 -30.37 0.40
C VAL A 285 -2.30 -29.89 0.14
N GLY A 286 -3.00 -30.48 -0.84
CA GLY A 286 -4.35 -30.06 -1.27
C GLY A 286 -5.35 -29.96 -0.12
N ASP A 287 -5.43 -30.96 0.73
CA ASP A 287 -6.34 -31.00 1.88
C ASP A 287 -5.95 -30.06 3.04
N GLN A 288 -4.77 -29.42 2.94
CA GLN A 288 -4.19 -28.57 3.99
C GLN A 288 -4.25 -27.08 3.65
N VAL A 289 -4.86 -26.68 2.54
CA VAL A 289 -4.95 -25.29 2.11
C VAL A 289 -6.39 -24.89 1.84
N THR A 290 -6.85 -23.83 2.48
CA THR A 290 -8.20 -23.29 2.27
C THR A 290 -8.14 -21.85 1.77
N PHE A 291 -8.83 -21.58 0.65
CA PHE A 291 -8.99 -20.22 0.13
C PHE A 291 -10.33 -19.61 0.56
N HIS A 292 -10.27 -18.54 1.31
CA HIS A 292 -11.45 -17.84 1.83
C HIS A 292 -11.90 -16.66 0.94
N GLY A 293 -11.07 -16.26 -0.02
CA GLY A 293 -11.33 -15.08 -0.84
C GLY A 293 -11.15 -13.77 -0.05
N PHE A 294 -11.81 -12.71 -0.52
CA PHE A 294 -11.80 -11.42 0.19
C PHE A 294 -12.85 -11.45 1.31
N VAL A 295 -12.45 -11.06 2.51
CA VAL A 295 -13.30 -10.94 3.69
C VAL A 295 -13.13 -9.55 4.33
N PRO A 296 -14.15 -9.02 5.02
CA PRO A 296 -14.05 -7.77 5.77
C PRO A 296 -12.98 -7.87 6.87
N TRP A 297 -12.45 -6.71 7.28
CA TRP A 297 -11.36 -6.66 8.27
C TRP A 297 -11.77 -7.19 9.66
N GLU A 298 -13.04 -7.03 10.04
CA GLU A 298 -13.57 -7.59 11.28
C GLU A 298 -13.41 -9.12 11.33
N ARG A 299 -13.72 -9.76 10.21
CA ARG A 299 -13.51 -11.20 10.06
C ARG A 299 -12.03 -11.57 10.06
N LEU A 300 -11.16 -10.73 9.50
CA LEU A 300 -9.71 -10.98 9.52
C LEU A 300 -9.15 -10.97 10.95
N VAL A 301 -9.64 -10.11 11.83
CA VAL A 301 -9.25 -10.08 13.25
C VAL A 301 -9.65 -11.40 13.93
N GLU A 302 -10.88 -11.89 13.73
CA GLU A 302 -11.34 -13.16 14.26
C GLU A 302 -10.46 -14.33 13.77
N GLU A 303 -10.14 -14.37 12.49
CA GLU A 303 -9.29 -15.41 11.91
C GLU A 303 -7.84 -15.32 12.40
N MET A 304 -7.30 -14.11 12.59
CA MET A 304 -6.01 -13.92 13.23
C MET A 304 -6.02 -14.48 14.66
N HIS A 305 -7.06 -14.23 15.45
CA HIS A 305 -7.15 -14.76 16.82
C HIS A 305 -7.26 -16.28 16.90
N GLN A 306 -7.72 -16.93 15.82
CA GLN A 306 -7.85 -18.39 15.73
C GLN A 306 -6.65 -19.05 15.02
N SER A 307 -5.66 -18.29 14.59
CA SER A 307 -4.46 -18.77 13.92
C SER A 307 -3.31 -18.89 14.90
N ASP A 308 -2.28 -19.67 14.53
CA ASP A 308 -1.08 -19.89 15.34
C ASP A 308 0.11 -19.07 14.84
N ILE A 309 0.24 -18.89 13.53
CA ILE A 309 1.38 -18.22 12.90
C ILE A 309 0.89 -17.41 11.70
N PHE A 310 1.26 -16.14 11.66
CA PHE A 310 1.08 -15.31 10.47
C PHE A 310 2.29 -15.43 9.55
N VAL A 311 2.07 -15.74 8.27
CA VAL A 311 3.13 -15.86 7.27
C VAL A 311 3.02 -14.75 6.22
N PHE A 312 4.11 -13.98 6.02
CA PHE A 312 4.21 -12.91 5.03
C PHE A 312 5.37 -13.18 4.07
N PRO A 313 5.16 -14.04 3.05
CA PRO A 313 6.20 -14.59 2.18
C PRO A 313 6.55 -13.69 0.99
N SER A 314 6.32 -12.38 1.05
CA SER A 314 6.46 -11.49 -0.09
C SER A 314 7.83 -11.59 -0.76
N VAL A 315 7.85 -11.66 -2.10
CA VAL A 315 9.08 -11.79 -2.91
C VAL A 315 9.41 -10.53 -3.71
N TRP A 316 8.53 -9.53 -3.69
CA TRP A 316 8.76 -8.24 -4.35
C TRP A 316 9.16 -7.17 -3.34
N GLY A 317 9.73 -6.06 -3.83
CA GLY A 317 10.09 -4.94 -2.95
C GLY A 317 8.86 -4.24 -2.37
N GLU A 318 8.36 -4.76 -1.25
CA GLU A 318 7.24 -4.16 -0.52
C GLU A 318 7.53 -2.71 -0.13
N PRO A 319 6.63 -1.78 -0.38
CA PRO A 319 6.79 -0.42 0.13
C PRO A 319 6.87 -0.37 1.66
N PHE A 320 5.87 -0.93 2.32
CA PHE A 320 5.79 -1.18 3.75
C PHE A 320 4.66 -2.17 4.04
N ALA A 321 4.94 -3.16 4.88
CA ALA A 321 4.01 -4.26 5.11
C ALA A 321 3.12 -4.00 6.34
N ILE A 322 1.87 -3.56 6.11
CA ILE A 322 0.93 -3.27 7.20
C ILE A 322 0.27 -4.51 7.79
N THR A 323 -0.07 -5.50 6.95
CA THR A 323 -0.79 -6.71 7.40
C THR A 323 -0.05 -7.53 8.46
N PRO A 324 1.27 -7.76 8.35
CA PRO A 324 2.01 -8.42 9.43
C PRO A 324 2.12 -7.57 10.70
N LEU A 325 2.08 -6.23 10.64
CA LEU A 325 1.97 -5.39 11.84
C LEU A 325 0.59 -5.56 12.51
N GLN A 326 -0.48 -5.67 11.73
CA GLN A 326 -1.82 -5.97 12.23
C GLN A 326 -1.87 -7.33 12.91
N ALA A 327 -1.26 -8.36 12.31
CA ALA A 327 -1.15 -9.69 12.90
C ALA A 327 -0.34 -9.67 14.20
N MET A 328 0.77 -8.93 14.24
CA MET A 328 1.56 -8.70 15.43
C MET A 328 0.75 -8.02 16.54
N GLY A 329 -0.08 -7.03 16.20
CA GLY A 329 -1.03 -6.37 17.12
C GLY A 329 -2.06 -7.34 17.69
N CYS A 330 -2.57 -8.28 16.88
CA CYS A 330 -3.45 -9.36 17.31
C CYS A 330 -2.72 -10.43 18.18
N GLY A 331 -1.40 -10.35 18.29
CA GLY A 331 -0.59 -11.23 19.11
C GLY A 331 -0.19 -12.53 18.41
N LEU A 332 -0.18 -12.58 17.08
CA LEU A 332 0.37 -13.73 16.35
C LEU A 332 1.90 -13.64 16.26
N PRO A 333 2.61 -14.75 16.43
CA PRO A 333 3.96 -14.89 15.90
C PRO A 333 4.00 -14.63 14.40
N VAL A 334 4.83 -13.70 13.95
CA VAL A 334 4.95 -13.29 12.55
C VAL A 334 6.23 -13.88 11.95
N ILE A 335 6.12 -14.50 10.77
CA ILE A 335 7.25 -14.85 9.92
C ILE A 335 7.13 -14.04 8.63
N ALA A 336 8.08 -13.15 8.39
CA ALA A 336 8.06 -12.25 7.24
C ALA A 336 9.37 -12.29 6.45
N THR A 337 9.31 -11.93 5.18
CA THR A 337 10.50 -11.87 4.34
C THR A 337 11.20 -10.51 4.43
N ARG A 338 12.53 -10.50 4.24
CA ARG A 338 13.34 -9.28 4.13
C ARG A 338 13.18 -8.63 2.75
N ALA A 339 11.94 -8.32 2.36
CA ALA A 339 11.61 -7.77 1.06
C ALA A 339 11.21 -6.30 1.16
N GLY A 340 11.97 -5.41 0.49
CA GLY A 340 11.69 -3.96 0.49
C GLY A 340 11.72 -3.35 1.88
N GLY A 341 10.69 -2.58 2.21
CA GLY A 341 10.51 -1.92 3.52
C GLY A 341 9.97 -2.84 4.63
N THR A 342 9.70 -4.14 4.36
CA THR A 342 9.18 -5.06 5.38
C THR A 342 10.07 -5.14 6.62
N PRO A 343 11.42 -5.26 6.52
CA PRO A 343 12.28 -5.36 7.70
C PRO A 343 12.23 -4.16 8.64
N GLU A 344 11.83 -2.99 8.14
CA GLU A 344 11.80 -1.76 8.92
C GLU A 344 10.69 -1.75 9.99
N GLY A 345 9.70 -2.64 9.85
CA GLY A 345 8.60 -2.81 10.80
C GLY A 345 8.90 -3.77 11.96
N PHE A 346 10.03 -4.50 11.94
CA PHE A 346 10.26 -5.62 12.85
C PHE A 346 11.68 -5.71 13.35
N GLU A 347 11.83 -6.25 14.57
CA GLU A 347 13.10 -6.67 15.16
C GLU A 347 13.22 -8.19 15.08
N ASP A 348 14.19 -8.68 14.27
CA ASP A 348 14.37 -10.11 13.98
C ASP A 348 14.66 -10.93 15.23
N GLY A 349 13.88 -11.99 15.45
CA GLY A 349 13.96 -12.85 16.64
C GLY A 349 13.29 -12.27 17.88
N GLU A 350 12.75 -11.04 17.81
CA GLU A 350 12.09 -10.36 18.92
C GLU A 350 10.60 -10.08 18.66
N THR A 351 10.27 -9.39 17.56
CA THR A 351 8.89 -9.06 17.19
C THR A 351 8.40 -9.88 15.99
N ALA A 352 9.31 -10.40 15.17
CA ALA A 352 9.05 -11.33 14.07
C ALA A 352 10.26 -12.20 13.78
N LEU A 353 10.11 -13.27 13.00
CA LEU A 353 11.21 -13.95 12.34
C LEU A 353 11.34 -13.44 10.90
N LEU A 354 12.50 -12.90 10.55
CA LEU A 354 12.77 -12.36 9.23
C LEU A 354 13.62 -13.34 8.41
N ILE A 355 13.09 -13.78 7.26
CA ILE A 355 13.71 -14.75 6.36
C ILE A 355 14.04 -14.12 4.99
N PRO A 356 14.95 -14.73 4.20
CA PRO A 356 15.16 -14.29 2.82
C PRO A 356 13.89 -14.44 1.96
N PRO A 357 13.65 -13.54 0.98
CA PRO A 357 12.55 -13.70 0.05
C PRO A 357 12.76 -14.90 -0.89
N ASN A 358 11.66 -15.54 -1.28
CA ASN A 358 11.64 -16.72 -2.16
C ASN A 358 12.43 -17.95 -1.64
N ASP A 359 12.54 -18.09 -0.32
CA ASP A 359 13.26 -19.19 0.34
C ASP A 359 12.28 -20.08 1.14
N ALA A 360 11.84 -21.18 0.55
CA ALA A 360 10.92 -22.12 1.17
C ALA A 360 11.55 -22.92 2.30
N GLU A 361 12.86 -23.18 2.26
CA GLU A 361 13.60 -23.90 3.32
C GLU A 361 13.71 -23.00 4.56
N ALA A 362 14.03 -21.72 4.38
CA ALA A 362 14.04 -20.74 5.47
C ALA A 362 12.63 -20.56 6.08
N MET A 363 11.57 -20.55 5.26
CA MET A 363 10.19 -20.49 5.74
C MET A 363 9.83 -21.73 6.56
N ALA A 364 10.13 -22.95 6.08
CA ALA A 364 9.88 -24.20 6.80
C ALA A 364 10.68 -24.25 8.12
N SER A 365 11.93 -23.81 8.09
CA SER A 365 12.79 -23.73 9.29
C SER A 365 12.22 -22.74 10.32
N ALA A 366 11.77 -21.56 9.90
CA ALA A 366 11.17 -20.56 10.78
C ALA A 366 9.86 -21.07 11.41
N ILE A 367 8.97 -21.71 10.60
CA ILE A 367 7.74 -22.36 11.10
C ILE A 367 8.11 -23.43 12.14
N THR A 368 9.07 -24.30 11.84
CA THR A 368 9.53 -25.36 12.78
C THR A 368 10.05 -24.78 14.10
N ARG A 369 10.82 -23.69 14.04
CA ARG A 369 11.30 -23.00 15.26
C ARG A 369 10.14 -22.48 16.11
N VAL A 370 9.17 -21.80 15.50
CA VAL A 370 7.99 -21.28 16.21
C VAL A 370 7.19 -22.42 16.83
N VAL A 371 7.03 -23.55 16.14
CA VAL A 371 6.29 -24.73 16.64
C VAL A 371 7.00 -25.40 17.81
N ARG A 372 8.31 -25.57 17.74
CA ARG A 372 9.09 -26.33 18.76
C ARG A 372 9.50 -25.50 19.97
N ASP A 373 9.63 -24.19 19.82
CA ASP A 373 10.14 -23.30 20.87
C ASP A 373 9.02 -22.40 21.43
N GLU A 374 8.43 -22.82 22.55
CA GLU A 374 7.39 -22.07 23.25
C GLU A 374 7.91 -20.74 23.79
N SER A 375 9.17 -20.69 24.23
CA SER A 375 9.77 -19.46 24.74
C SER A 375 9.90 -18.41 23.62
N LEU A 376 10.28 -18.85 22.43
CA LEU A 376 10.31 -18.00 21.24
C LEU A 376 8.89 -17.50 20.87
N ARG A 377 7.88 -18.39 20.85
CA ARG A 377 6.49 -17.99 20.59
C ARG A 377 6.01 -16.92 21.55
N THR A 378 6.26 -17.14 22.84
CA THR A 378 5.91 -16.20 23.91
C THR A 378 6.62 -14.86 23.72
N CYS A 379 7.92 -14.87 23.43
CA CYS A 379 8.71 -13.67 23.16
C CYS A 379 8.15 -12.88 21.97
N LEU A 380 7.94 -13.53 20.83
CA LEU A 380 7.41 -12.89 19.62
C LEU A 380 6.03 -12.27 19.88
N ARG A 381 5.16 -12.99 20.60
CA ARG A 381 3.83 -12.49 20.97
C ARG A 381 3.90 -11.27 21.87
N GLU A 382 4.60 -11.36 23.02
CA GLU A 382 4.59 -10.32 24.04
C GLU A 382 5.29 -9.05 23.56
N LYS A 383 6.46 -9.20 22.93
CA LYS A 383 7.20 -8.07 22.36
C LYS A 383 6.45 -7.48 21.18
N GLY A 384 5.87 -8.32 20.32
CA GLY A 384 5.07 -7.87 19.18
C GLY A 384 3.85 -7.03 19.60
N ILE A 385 3.07 -7.48 20.58
CA ILE A 385 1.93 -6.73 21.10
C ILE A 385 2.37 -5.36 21.66
N ARG A 386 3.48 -5.34 22.41
CA ARG A 386 4.02 -4.11 22.98
C ARG A 386 4.46 -3.15 21.89
N ASP A 387 5.24 -3.62 20.93
CA ASP A 387 5.74 -2.82 19.83
C ASP A 387 4.58 -2.26 18.97
N ALA A 388 3.56 -3.08 18.71
CA ALA A 388 2.36 -2.66 17.97
C ALA A 388 1.68 -1.46 18.64
N ARG A 389 1.52 -1.49 19.97
CA ARG A 389 0.89 -0.41 20.73
C ARG A 389 1.75 0.84 20.86
N GLU A 390 3.05 0.68 21.07
CA GLU A 390 3.96 1.80 21.36
C GLU A 390 4.38 2.56 20.11
N ARG A 391 4.55 1.86 18.98
CA ARG A 391 5.14 2.44 17.74
C ARG A 391 4.14 2.62 16.60
N TRP A 392 3.11 1.77 16.53
CA TRP A 392 2.32 1.60 15.31
C TRP A 392 0.86 2.08 15.41
N GLY A 393 0.46 2.78 16.48
CA GLY A 393 -0.90 3.32 16.62
C GLY A 393 -1.27 4.31 15.50
N PHE A 394 -2.48 4.16 14.94
CA PHE A 394 -2.96 4.99 13.83
C PHE A 394 -3.11 6.46 14.21
N ASP A 395 -3.63 6.75 15.39
CA ASP A 395 -3.78 8.11 15.89
C ASP A 395 -2.44 8.86 16.04
N ALA A 396 -1.40 8.15 16.49
CA ALA A 396 -0.05 8.68 16.59
C ALA A 396 0.55 8.93 15.19
N TYR A 397 0.29 8.04 14.23
CA TYR A 397 0.67 8.23 12.83
C TYR A 397 0.05 9.50 12.24
N VAL A 398 -1.27 9.71 12.40
CA VAL A 398 -1.94 10.93 11.91
C VAL A 398 -1.43 12.18 12.64
N GLY A 399 -1.09 12.06 13.94
CA GLY A 399 -0.43 13.13 14.70
C GLY A 399 0.90 13.57 14.07
N ARG A 400 1.77 12.60 13.73
CA ARG A 400 3.05 12.86 13.02
C ARG A 400 2.85 13.49 11.65
N LEU A 401 1.82 13.05 10.89
CA LEU A 401 1.46 13.66 9.60
C LEU A 401 1.09 15.15 9.78
N LEU A 402 0.27 15.46 10.76
CA LEU A 402 -0.11 16.86 11.05
C LEU A 402 1.09 17.73 11.43
N GLU A 403 2.03 17.21 12.21
CA GLU A 403 3.26 17.92 12.55
C GLU A 403 4.12 18.17 11.31
N PHE A 404 4.25 17.17 10.42
CA PHE A 404 4.94 17.34 9.15
C PHE A 404 4.26 18.42 8.29
N TYR A 405 2.93 18.39 8.16
CA TYR A 405 2.20 19.37 7.37
C TYR A 405 2.40 20.80 7.90
N ARG A 406 2.41 20.99 9.22
CA ARG A 406 2.68 22.30 9.84
C ARG A 406 4.10 22.77 9.56
N ARG A 407 5.11 21.90 9.69
CA ARG A 407 6.51 22.24 9.37
C ARG A 407 6.68 22.63 7.89
N VAL A 408 6.01 21.95 6.98
CA VAL A 408 6.04 22.31 5.56
C VAL A 408 5.38 23.67 5.33
N GLN A 409 4.23 23.92 5.96
CA GLN A 409 3.53 25.21 5.85
C GLN A 409 4.36 26.37 6.40
N GLU A 410 5.03 26.18 7.53
CA GLU A 410 5.93 27.18 8.12
C GLU A 410 7.11 27.51 7.22
N ARG A 411 7.79 26.49 6.67
CA ARG A 411 8.89 26.67 5.72
C ARG A 411 8.43 27.39 4.47
N TRP A 412 7.28 27.03 3.93
CA TRP A 412 6.70 27.64 2.74
C TRP A 412 6.37 29.13 3.00
N SER A 413 5.73 29.45 4.12
CA SER A 413 5.39 30.84 4.50
C SER A 413 6.63 31.71 4.70
N ALA A 414 7.69 31.14 5.30
CA ALA A 414 8.96 31.86 5.48
C ALA A 414 9.66 32.14 4.14
N ALA A 415 9.61 31.21 3.18
CA ALA A 415 10.16 31.41 1.85
C ALA A 415 9.43 32.53 1.09
N GLN A 416 8.08 32.57 1.14
CA GLN A 416 7.29 33.63 0.50
C GLN A 416 7.62 35.02 1.10
N ALA A 417 7.74 35.11 2.42
CA ALA A 417 8.09 36.37 3.09
C ALA A 417 9.50 36.86 2.79
N SER A 418 10.40 36.01 2.30
CA SER A 418 11.77 36.39 1.89
C SER A 418 11.86 36.81 0.43
N GLU A 419 10.84 36.55 -0.39
CA GLU A 419 10.75 36.96 -1.80
C GLU A 419 10.01 38.30 -1.98
N GLU A 420 9.24 38.78 -0.97
CA GLU A 420 8.64 40.10 -0.89
C GLU A 420 9.61 41.15 -0.30
#